data_1e31180c472a4647c8eaef907376f151
#
_entry.id   1e31180c472a4647c8eaef907376f151
#
_cell.length_a   1.000
_cell.length_b   1.000
_cell.length_c   1.000
_cell.angle_alpha   90.00
_cell.angle_beta   90.00
_cell.angle_gamma   90.00
#
_symmetry.space_group_name_H-M   'P 1'
#
loop_
_entity.id
_entity.type
_entity.pdbx_description
1 polymer ?
#
loop_
_entity_poly.entity_id
_entity_poly.type
_entity_poly.pdbx_seq_one_letter_code
_entity_poly.pdbx_strand_id
1 'polypeptide(L)' 'MKIDKDKLQEKIKQGKSSHDVAMTLGCHPSTVRRKAKELGLVFKTKSHW' A
#
# COMPACT_ATOMS: atom_id res chain seq x y z
N MET A 1 -7.26 12.60 -3.59
CA MET A 1 -6.47 12.18 -2.41
C MET A 1 -5.05 11.86 -2.84
N LYS A 2 -4.09 12.41 -2.13
CA LYS A 2 -2.68 12.15 -2.43
C LYS A 2 -2.11 11.12 -1.48
N ILE A 3 -1.48 10.11 -2.04
CA ILE A 3 -0.79 9.10 -1.24
C ILE A 3 0.70 9.42 -1.31
N ASP A 4 1.29 9.63 -0.14
CA ASP A 4 2.69 9.98 -0.05
C ASP A 4 3.56 8.74 -0.28
N LYS A 5 4.56 8.87 -1.16
CA LYS A 5 5.44 7.76 -1.45
C LYS A 5 6.16 7.28 -0.18
N ASP A 6 6.67 8.23 0.59
CA ASP A 6 7.40 7.89 1.81
C ASP A 6 6.52 7.16 2.81
N LYS A 7 5.30 7.63 3.00
CA LYS A 7 4.36 6.97 3.90
C LYS A 7 4.00 5.59 3.41
N LEU A 8 3.74 5.47 2.12
CA LEU A 8 3.39 4.18 1.53
C LEU A 8 4.55 3.20 1.69
N GLN A 9 5.76 3.66 1.40
CA GLN A 9 6.95 2.83 1.52
C GLN A 9 7.16 2.39 2.96
N GLU A 10 6.94 3.30 3.90
CA GLU A 10 7.09 2.98 5.32
C GLU A 10 6.09 1.90 5.74
N LYS A 11 4.85 2.00 5.29
CA LYS A 11 3.84 0.98 5.61
C LYS A 11 4.24 -0.37 5.03
N ILE A 12 4.79 -0.37 3.83
CA ILE A 12 5.23 -1.59 3.19
C ILE A 12 6.38 -2.23 3.99
N LYS A 13 7.29 -1.40 4.47
CA LYS A 13 8.40 -1.89 5.31
C LYS A 13 7.91 -2.51 6.59
N GLN A 14 6.80 -2.01 7.12
CA GLN A 14 6.22 -2.54 8.34
C GLN A 14 5.47 -3.86 8.09
N GLY A 15 5.39 -4.29 6.87
CA GLY A 15 4.68 -5.52 6.53
C GLY A 15 3.19 -5.34 6.38
N LYS A 16 2.73 -4.12 6.18
CA LYS A 16 1.31 -3.85 5.99
C LYS A 16 0.87 -4.23 4.60
N SER A 17 -0.35 -4.74 4.49
CA SER A 17 -0.93 -5.06 3.19
C SER A 17 -1.60 -3.83 2.60
N SER A 18 -1.98 -3.92 1.32
CA SER A 18 -2.68 -2.82 0.67
C SER A 18 -4.00 -2.52 1.38
N HIS A 19 -4.66 -3.54 1.89
CA HIS A 19 -5.91 -3.38 2.62
C HIS A 19 -5.68 -2.57 3.91
N ASP A 20 -4.63 -2.94 4.66
CA ASP A 20 -4.31 -2.23 5.89
C ASP A 20 -3.96 -0.78 5.62
N VAL A 21 -3.14 -0.55 4.59
CA VAL A 21 -2.74 0.81 4.23
C VAL A 21 -3.96 1.63 3.82
N ALA A 22 -4.84 1.02 3.03
CA ALA A 22 -6.04 1.71 2.57
C ALA A 22 -6.92 2.11 3.74
N MET A 23 -7.09 1.23 4.72
CA MET A 23 -7.87 1.55 5.91
C MET A 23 -7.24 2.68 6.70
N THR A 24 -5.92 2.67 6.80
CA THR A 24 -5.21 3.72 7.52
C THR A 24 -5.35 5.06 6.83
N LEU A 25 -5.28 5.05 5.50
CA LEU A 25 -5.36 6.27 4.71
C LEU A 25 -6.79 6.71 4.42
N GLY A 26 -7.76 5.83 4.65
CA GLY A 26 -9.15 6.12 4.39
C GLY A 26 -9.51 6.08 2.91
N CYS A 27 -8.88 5.18 2.17
CA CYS A 27 -9.16 5.04 0.73
C CYS A 27 -9.36 3.57 0.38
N HIS A 28 -9.67 3.34 -0.88
CA HIS A 28 -9.92 1.98 -1.36
C HIS A 28 -8.61 1.24 -1.58
N PRO A 29 -8.54 -0.07 -1.25
CA PRO A 29 -7.31 -0.85 -1.47
C PRO A 29 -6.81 -0.83 -2.91
N SER A 30 -7.73 -0.80 -3.87
CA SER A 30 -7.36 -0.73 -5.27
C SER A 30 -6.54 0.52 -5.58
N THR A 31 -6.92 1.63 -4.96
CA THR A 31 -6.21 2.90 -5.13
C THR A 31 -4.78 2.79 -4.60
N VAL A 32 -4.62 2.14 -3.44
CA VAL A 32 -3.31 1.96 -2.84
C VAL A 32 -2.43 1.09 -3.73
N ARG A 33 -2.98 0.00 -4.23
CA ARG A 33 -2.23 -0.92 -5.09
C ARG A 33 -1.80 -0.24 -6.37
N ARG A 34 -2.69 0.52 -6.98
CA ARG A 34 -2.37 1.26 -8.19
C ARG A 34 -1.25 2.26 -7.94
N LYS A 35 -1.36 3.00 -6.84
CA LYS A 35 -0.35 4.00 -6.51
C LYS A 35 1.01 3.35 -6.23
N ALA A 36 1.01 2.24 -5.52
CA ALA A 36 2.25 1.52 -5.26
C ALA A 36 2.91 1.08 -6.56
N LYS A 37 2.12 0.59 -7.49
CA LYS A 37 2.64 0.16 -8.78
C LYS A 37 3.24 1.33 -9.55
N GLU A 38 2.59 2.48 -9.52
CA GLU A 38 3.10 3.68 -10.19
C GLU A 38 4.43 4.12 -9.61
N LEU A 39 4.60 3.96 -8.30
CA LEU A 39 5.82 4.36 -7.60
C LEU A 39 6.89 3.27 -7.61
N GLY A 40 6.60 2.13 -8.19
CA GLY A 40 7.52 1.01 -8.23
C GLY A 40 7.65 0.29 -6.90
N LEU A 41 6.63 0.38 -6.07
CA LEU A 41 6.62 -0.30 -4.77
C LEU A 41 5.84 -1.58 -4.84
N VAL A 42 6.29 -2.58 -4.08
CA VAL A 42 5.64 -3.89 -4.04
C VAL A 42 5.33 -4.24 -2.60
N PHE A 43 4.11 -4.70 -2.36
CA PHE A 43 3.72 -5.15 -1.03
C PHE A 43 4.29 -6.53 -0.76
N LYS A 44 4.94 -6.65 0.39
CA LYS A 44 5.56 -7.91 0.79
C LYS A 44 4.61 -8.70 1.67
N THR A 45 3.50 -9.07 1.12
CA THR A 45 2.53 -9.89 1.84
C THR A 45 2.53 -11.29 1.25
N LYS A 46 2.45 -12.27 2.12
CA LYS A 46 2.33 -13.64 1.65
C LYS A 46 0.89 -13.94 1.32
N SER A 47 0.64 -14.31 0.08
CA SER A 47 -0.68 -14.78 -0.32
C SER A 47 -0.61 -16.28 -0.43
N HIS A 48 -1.49 -16.91 0.29
CA HIS A 48 -1.65 -18.35 0.20
C HIS A 48 -2.96 -18.64 -0.48
N TRP A 49 -2.88 -19.35 -1.58
CA TRP A 49 -4.07 -19.75 -2.32
C TRP A 49 -4.04 -21.21 -2.62
#